data_7ffec6b6c41f7f9750a3f41704ac81c1
#
_entry.id   7ffec6b6c41f7f9750a3f41704ac81c1
#
_cell.length_a   1.000
_cell.length_b   1.000
_cell.length_c   1.000
_cell.angle_alpha   90.00
_cell.angle_beta   90.00
_cell.angle_gamma   90.00
#
_symmetry.space_group_name_H-M   'P 1'
#
loop_
_entity.id
_entity.type
_entity.pdbx_description
1 polymer ?
#
loop_
_entity_poly.entity_id
_entity_poly.type
_entity_poly.pdbx_seq_one_letter_code
_entity_poly.pdbx_strand_id
1 'polypeptide(L)'
;ELQSQTYVAQLKRNRSKYQKDLAAKKKQVEALNREIERIIAASMRGKGTGKIKQPVDMKLDSEFSKNKGRLPWPADGPVVDHFGLHYHPVFKSVKLPFNNGVNIALPKDAPVKAVFDGVVKQIVVMPGYNKCVLVQHGNYFSFYCKRGSTAVKPGDKVKTGQIVGTVDTIDGMNQLHFQIWKGTTPQNPELWLR
;
A
#
# COMPACT_ATOMS: atom_id res chain seq x y z
N GLU A 1 -11.54 11.26 44.60
CA GLU A 1 -10.20 10.65 44.47
C GLU A 1 -10.24 9.25 43.84
N LEU A 2 -11.16 8.34 44.28
CA LEU A 2 -11.24 6.97 43.68
C LEU A 2 -11.59 6.99 42.20
N GLN A 3 -12.46 7.87 41.71
CA GLN A 3 -12.86 7.96 40.29
C GLN A 3 -11.69 8.43 39.40
N SER A 4 -10.88 9.38 39.89
CA SER A 4 -9.72 9.85 39.13
C SER A 4 -8.59 8.80 39.03
N GLN A 5 -8.39 8.01 40.12
CA GLN A 5 -7.41 6.89 40.10
C GLN A 5 -7.85 5.78 39.17
N THR A 6 -9.13 5.43 39.13
CA THR A 6 -9.68 4.43 38.19
C THR A 6 -9.56 4.89 36.76
N TYR A 7 -9.81 6.17 36.48
CA TYR A 7 -9.65 6.76 35.15
C TYR A 7 -8.18 6.72 34.65
N VAL A 8 -7.24 7.12 35.53
CA VAL A 8 -5.81 7.07 35.25
C VAL A 8 -5.33 5.62 35.00
N ALA A 9 -5.79 4.64 35.79
CA ALA A 9 -5.47 3.23 35.60
C ALA A 9 -6.01 2.72 34.26
N GLN A 10 -7.21 3.11 33.86
CA GLN A 10 -7.81 2.76 32.58
C GLN A 10 -7.05 3.37 31.40
N LEU A 11 -6.64 4.64 31.50
CA LEU A 11 -5.78 5.29 30.51
C LEU A 11 -4.43 4.58 30.35
N LYS A 12 -3.79 4.18 31.45
CA LYS A 12 -2.53 3.42 31.42
C LYS A 12 -2.69 2.06 30.75
N ARG A 13 -3.79 1.33 31.05
CA ARG A 13 -4.12 0.04 30.41
C ARG A 13 -4.35 0.21 28.91
N ASN A 14 -5.13 1.21 28.53
CA ASN A 14 -5.39 1.53 27.14
C ASN A 14 -4.10 1.89 26.40
N ARG A 15 -3.23 2.68 27.00
CA ARG A 15 -1.92 3.03 26.42
C ARG A 15 -1.05 1.79 26.21
N SER A 16 -0.98 0.88 27.19
CA SER A 16 -0.24 -0.37 27.07
C SER A 16 -0.79 -1.25 25.96
N LYS A 17 -2.11 -1.37 25.84
CA LYS A 17 -2.78 -2.09 24.76
C LYS A 17 -2.44 -1.48 23.40
N TYR A 18 -2.52 -0.15 23.27
CA TYR A 18 -2.14 0.55 22.04
C TYR A 18 -0.68 0.33 21.66
N GLN A 19 0.23 0.33 22.61
CA GLN A 19 1.64 0.08 22.35
C GLN A 19 1.89 -1.34 21.84
N LYS A 20 1.19 -2.35 22.37
CA LYS A 20 1.24 -3.73 21.87
C LYS A 20 0.68 -3.85 20.46
N ASP A 21 -0.47 -3.22 20.21
CA ASP A 21 -1.11 -3.22 18.89
C ASP A 21 -0.22 -2.51 17.85
N LEU A 22 0.45 -1.41 18.24
CA LEU A 22 1.41 -0.71 17.38
C LEU A 22 2.65 -1.54 17.10
N ALA A 23 3.18 -2.28 18.08
CA ALA A 23 4.31 -3.17 17.87
C ALA A 23 3.98 -4.29 16.86
N ALA A 24 2.79 -4.88 16.96
CA ALA A 24 2.29 -5.85 15.99
C ALA A 24 2.11 -5.24 14.60
N LYS A 25 1.53 -4.04 14.52
CA LYS A 25 1.37 -3.30 13.26
C LYS A 25 2.71 -2.95 12.62
N LYS A 26 3.69 -2.52 13.41
CA LYS A 26 5.05 -2.23 12.93
C LYS A 26 5.69 -3.46 12.28
N LYS A 27 5.54 -4.64 12.88
CA LYS A 27 6.03 -5.89 12.30
C LYS A 27 5.36 -6.21 10.95
N GLN A 28 4.05 -5.98 10.85
CA GLN A 28 3.31 -6.18 9.59
C GLN A 28 3.79 -5.21 8.50
N VAL A 29 3.97 -3.93 8.83
CA VAL A 29 4.50 -2.91 7.91
C VAL A 29 5.89 -3.27 7.43
N GLU A 30 6.79 -3.66 8.33
CA GLU A 30 8.16 -4.06 8.00
C GLU A 30 8.19 -5.32 7.12
N ALA A 31 7.33 -6.30 7.40
CA ALA A 31 7.21 -7.51 6.58
C ALA A 31 6.72 -7.19 5.17
N LEU A 32 5.71 -6.33 5.05
CA LEU A 32 5.20 -5.87 3.75
C LEU A 32 6.29 -5.17 2.95
N ASN A 33 6.98 -4.22 3.54
CA ASN A 33 8.02 -3.44 2.86
C ASN A 33 9.18 -4.33 2.39
N ARG A 34 9.61 -5.28 3.22
CA ARG A 34 10.65 -6.26 2.82
C ARG A 34 10.21 -7.13 1.66
N GLU A 35 8.95 -7.57 1.64
CA GLU A 35 8.42 -8.38 0.54
C GLU A 35 8.33 -7.56 -0.75
N ILE A 36 7.87 -6.31 -0.69
CA ILE A 36 7.84 -5.40 -1.84
C ILE A 36 9.26 -5.20 -2.39
N GLU A 37 10.22 -4.86 -1.54
CA GLU A 37 11.64 -4.68 -1.94
C GLU A 37 12.20 -5.93 -2.59
N ARG A 38 11.91 -7.11 -2.04
CA ARG A 38 12.35 -8.40 -2.59
C ARG A 38 11.80 -8.62 -3.99
N ILE A 39 10.51 -8.38 -4.20
CA ILE A 39 9.85 -8.57 -5.50
C ILE A 39 10.40 -7.57 -6.53
N ILE A 40 10.53 -6.32 -6.15
CA ILE A 40 11.07 -5.27 -7.03
C ILE A 40 12.52 -5.58 -7.41
N ALA A 41 13.36 -5.94 -6.46
CA ALA A 41 14.76 -6.29 -6.71
C ALA A 41 14.89 -7.52 -7.63
N ALA A 42 14.04 -8.53 -7.43
CA ALA A 42 13.99 -9.71 -8.32
C ALA A 42 13.55 -9.33 -9.74
N SER A 43 12.56 -8.44 -9.88
CA SER A 43 12.09 -7.95 -11.17
C SER A 43 13.16 -7.15 -11.92
N MET A 44 13.95 -6.36 -11.21
CA MET A 44 15.02 -5.55 -11.81
C MET A 44 16.27 -6.38 -12.18
N ARG A 45 16.56 -7.47 -11.47
CA ARG A 45 17.72 -8.34 -11.75
C ARG A 45 17.45 -9.37 -12.85
N GLY A 46 16.23 -9.47 -13.34
CA GLY A 46 15.87 -10.48 -14.34
C GLY A 46 15.95 -11.92 -13.82
N LYS A 47 15.94 -12.13 -12.51
CA LYS A 47 15.86 -13.44 -11.87
C LYS A 47 14.40 -13.84 -11.67
N GLY A 48 13.68 -14.03 -12.75
CA GLY A 48 12.46 -14.84 -12.74
C GLY A 48 12.83 -16.29 -13.04
N THR A 49 12.19 -17.24 -12.39
CA THR A 49 12.28 -18.67 -12.70
C THR A 49 11.62 -18.96 -14.04
N GLY A 50 12.25 -18.62 -15.15
CA GLY A 50 11.74 -18.86 -16.49
C GLY A 50 12.34 -17.94 -17.51
N LYS A 51 13.19 -18.48 -18.24
CA LYS A 51 13.66 -18.34 -19.63
C LYS A 51 13.50 -17.05 -20.45
N ILE A 52 13.16 -15.87 -19.95
CA ILE A 52 13.34 -14.65 -20.76
C ILE A 52 13.55 -13.47 -19.80
N LYS A 53 14.75 -12.86 -19.83
CA LYS A 53 14.96 -11.49 -19.38
C LYS A 53 14.07 -10.58 -20.24
N GLN A 54 12.90 -10.21 -19.76
CA GLN A 54 12.19 -9.12 -20.40
C GLN A 54 12.92 -7.82 -20.01
N PRO A 55 13.46 -7.09 -20.98
CA PRO A 55 14.06 -5.79 -20.69
C PRO A 55 13.01 -4.88 -20.07
N VAL A 56 13.45 -3.99 -19.18
CA VAL A 56 12.57 -2.94 -18.61
C VAL A 56 11.99 -2.13 -19.76
N ASP A 57 10.67 -1.93 -19.76
CA ASP A 57 10.00 -1.11 -20.76
C ASP A 57 10.29 0.37 -20.50
N MET A 58 11.31 0.89 -21.15
CA MET A 58 11.78 2.27 -20.99
C MET A 58 10.78 3.30 -21.53
N LYS A 59 9.95 2.93 -22.49
CA LYS A 59 8.88 3.79 -22.97
C LYS A 59 7.83 3.98 -21.90
N LEU A 60 7.37 2.90 -21.29
CA LEU A 60 6.41 2.89 -20.21
C LEU A 60 6.96 3.63 -18.97
N ASP A 61 8.23 3.45 -18.66
CA ASP A 61 8.95 4.17 -17.61
C ASP A 61 8.90 5.69 -17.83
N SER A 62 9.24 6.13 -19.02
CA SER A 62 9.24 7.55 -19.38
C SER A 62 7.83 8.14 -19.36
N GLU A 63 6.85 7.42 -19.87
CA GLU A 63 5.44 7.85 -19.87
C GLU A 63 4.89 7.96 -18.45
N PHE A 64 5.19 7.00 -17.58
CA PHE A 64 4.81 7.06 -16.16
C PHE A 64 5.43 8.29 -15.47
N SER A 65 6.72 8.49 -15.65
CA SER A 65 7.46 9.62 -15.06
C SER A 65 6.89 10.98 -15.49
N LYS A 66 6.53 11.13 -16.75
CA LYS A 66 5.94 12.38 -17.30
C LYS A 66 4.53 12.68 -16.77
N ASN A 67 3.86 11.67 -16.23
CA ASN A 67 2.52 11.80 -15.66
C ASN A 67 2.52 12.06 -14.14
N LYS A 68 3.66 12.38 -13.55
CA LYS A 68 3.73 12.79 -12.14
C LYS A 68 2.79 13.97 -11.87
N GLY A 69 1.94 13.83 -10.86
CA GLY A 69 0.91 14.83 -10.52
C GLY A 69 -0.31 14.83 -11.45
N ARG A 70 -0.44 13.82 -12.30
CA ARG A 70 -1.55 13.68 -13.27
C ARG A 70 -2.18 12.29 -13.29
N LEU A 71 -1.66 11.35 -12.50
CA LEU A 71 -2.20 10.01 -12.44
C LEU A 71 -3.59 10.02 -11.78
N PRO A 72 -4.56 9.26 -12.29
CA PRO A 72 -5.86 9.13 -11.65
C PRO A 72 -5.73 8.41 -10.31
N TRP A 73 -6.61 8.73 -9.37
CA TRP A 73 -6.72 8.02 -8.10
C TRP A 73 -7.11 6.57 -8.31
N PRO A 74 -6.54 5.62 -7.55
CA PRO A 74 -6.86 4.20 -7.68
C PRO A 74 -8.25 3.84 -7.15
N ALA A 75 -8.87 4.73 -6.38
CA ALA A 75 -10.22 4.57 -5.84
C ALA A 75 -10.79 5.92 -5.41
N ASP A 76 -12.12 5.98 -5.34
CA ASP A 76 -12.86 7.21 -5.01
C ASP A 76 -13.18 7.25 -3.52
N GLY A 77 -12.38 7.93 -2.74
CA GLY A 77 -12.57 8.11 -1.30
C GLY A 77 -11.54 9.05 -0.69
N PRO A 78 -11.78 9.48 0.56
CA PRO A 78 -10.86 10.35 1.24
C PRO A 78 -9.61 9.61 1.70
N VAL A 79 -8.46 10.29 1.65
CA VAL A 79 -7.22 9.80 2.27
C VAL A 79 -7.35 9.96 3.78
N VAL A 80 -7.22 8.86 4.50
CA VAL A 80 -7.33 8.82 5.97
C VAL A 80 -5.97 8.66 6.65
N ASP A 81 -5.00 8.09 5.96
CA ASP A 81 -3.61 8.02 6.41
C ASP A 81 -2.69 8.47 5.28
N HIS A 82 -1.87 9.48 5.57
CA HIS A 82 -0.93 10.07 4.61
C HIS A 82 0.43 9.39 4.65
N PHE A 83 1.20 9.56 3.59
CA PHE A 83 2.59 9.11 3.53
C PHE A 83 3.45 9.77 4.59
N GLY A 84 4.36 9.01 5.18
CA GLY A 84 5.39 9.52 6.05
C GLY A 84 5.22 9.14 7.52
N LEU A 85 5.91 9.90 8.36
CA LEU A 85 5.92 9.71 9.80
C LEU A 85 4.82 10.52 10.46
N HIS A 86 4.02 9.86 11.30
CA HIS A 86 2.94 10.48 12.05
C HIS A 86 2.95 10.04 13.50
N TYR A 87 2.30 10.84 14.35
CA TYR A 87 2.10 10.55 15.76
C TYR A 87 0.63 10.24 16.04
N HIS A 88 0.39 9.46 17.07
CA HIS A 88 -0.97 9.12 17.48
C HIS A 88 -1.78 10.39 17.80
N PRO A 89 -3.02 10.54 17.29
CA PRO A 89 -3.80 11.77 17.45
C PRO A 89 -4.15 12.07 18.91
N VAL A 90 -4.30 11.06 19.75
CA VAL A 90 -4.61 11.19 21.19
C VAL A 90 -3.32 11.12 22.02
N PHE A 91 -2.51 10.09 21.82
CA PHE A 91 -1.22 9.91 22.52
C PHE A 91 -0.08 10.53 21.72
N LYS A 92 0.00 11.85 21.70
CA LYS A 92 0.90 12.65 20.86
C LYS A 92 2.38 12.30 20.96
N SER A 93 2.80 11.63 22.04
CA SER A 93 4.17 11.13 22.20
C SER A 93 4.40 9.76 21.56
N VAL A 94 3.34 9.08 21.13
CA VAL A 94 3.42 7.75 20.51
C VAL A 94 3.63 7.89 19.03
N LYS A 95 4.78 7.44 18.56
CA LYS A 95 5.16 7.43 17.15
C LYS A 95 4.48 6.27 16.44
N LEU A 96 3.75 6.55 15.37
CA LEU A 96 3.17 5.53 14.51
C LEU A 96 4.22 4.95 13.56
N PRO A 97 4.04 3.72 13.04
CA PRO A 97 4.88 3.19 11.99
C PRO A 97 4.90 4.12 10.76
N PHE A 98 6.06 4.24 10.12
CA PHE A 98 6.17 5.02 8.89
C PHE A 98 5.24 4.43 7.82
N ASN A 99 4.39 5.26 7.23
CA ASN A 99 3.49 4.85 6.15
C ASN A 99 4.17 5.08 4.79
N ASN A 100 4.50 4.01 4.08
CA ASN A 100 5.14 4.07 2.75
C ASN A 100 4.13 4.32 1.60
N GLY A 101 2.89 4.58 1.92
CA GLY A 101 1.84 4.85 0.96
C GLY A 101 0.76 5.74 1.53
N VAL A 102 -0.46 5.57 1.04
CA VAL A 102 -1.66 6.22 1.56
C VAL A 102 -2.73 5.18 1.84
N ASN A 103 -3.59 5.44 2.82
CA ASN A 103 -4.80 4.68 3.04
C ASN A 103 -6.01 5.51 2.61
N ILE A 104 -6.86 4.92 1.79
CA ILE A 104 -8.06 5.55 1.24
C ILE A 104 -9.28 4.83 1.82
N ALA A 105 -10.14 5.55 2.53
CA ALA A 105 -11.38 5.00 3.06
C ALA A 105 -12.41 4.82 1.94
N LEU A 106 -13.03 3.66 1.87
CA LEU A 106 -13.91 3.27 0.79
C LEU A 106 -15.21 2.63 1.29
N PRO A 107 -16.28 2.64 0.48
CA PRO A 107 -17.43 1.76 0.72
C PRO A 107 -17.05 0.29 0.61
N LYS A 108 -17.86 -0.59 1.20
CA LYS A 108 -17.69 -2.03 1.06
C LYS A 108 -17.70 -2.43 -0.43
N ASP A 109 -16.80 -3.35 -0.79
CA ASP A 109 -16.66 -3.88 -2.16
C ASP A 109 -16.36 -2.81 -3.24
N ALA A 110 -15.82 -1.65 -2.83
CA ALA A 110 -15.46 -0.59 -3.78
C ALA A 110 -14.43 -1.08 -4.80
N PRO A 111 -14.57 -0.69 -6.07
CA PRO A 111 -13.60 -1.06 -7.11
C PRO A 111 -12.27 -0.34 -6.91
N VAL A 112 -11.20 -1.06 -7.22
CA VAL A 112 -9.83 -0.55 -7.24
C VAL A 112 -9.33 -0.58 -8.67
N LYS A 113 -8.77 0.55 -9.13
CA LYS A 113 -8.37 0.76 -10.53
C LYS A 113 -6.86 0.96 -10.65
N ALA A 114 -6.28 0.45 -11.72
CA ALA A 114 -4.89 0.72 -12.07
C ALA A 114 -4.69 2.22 -12.35
N VAL A 115 -3.67 2.81 -11.76
CA VAL A 115 -3.36 4.24 -11.93
C VAL A 115 -2.68 4.54 -13.26
N PHE A 116 -2.09 3.54 -13.91
CA PHE A 116 -1.41 3.68 -15.19
C PHE A 116 -1.30 2.34 -15.91
N ASP A 117 -1.05 2.39 -17.22
CA ASP A 117 -0.73 1.21 -18.03
C ASP A 117 0.47 0.47 -17.45
N GLY A 118 0.43 -0.83 -17.41
CA GLY A 118 1.51 -1.65 -16.88
C GLY A 118 1.27 -3.14 -16.99
N VAL A 119 2.11 -3.91 -16.32
CA VAL A 119 2.04 -5.37 -16.27
C VAL A 119 1.98 -5.83 -14.83
N VAL A 120 1.02 -6.69 -14.51
CA VAL A 120 0.93 -7.31 -13.17
C VAL A 120 2.13 -8.23 -12.97
N LYS A 121 2.95 -7.92 -11.99
CA LYS A 121 4.14 -8.72 -11.67
C LYS A 121 3.85 -9.84 -10.70
N GLN A 122 3.14 -9.53 -9.65
CA GLN A 122 2.85 -10.51 -8.60
C GLN A 122 1.61 -10.14 -7.80
N ILE A 123 0.97 -11.17 -7.26
CA ILE A 123 -0.08 -11.05 -6.25
C ILE A 123 0.42 -11.79 -5.03
N VAL A 124 0.49 -11.10 -3.89
CA VAL A 124 0.92 -11.68 -2.61
C VAL A 124 -0.17 -11.52 -1.57
N VAL A 125 -0.20 -12.44 -0.61
CA VAL A 125 -1.08 -12.36 0.56
C VAL A 125 -0.21 -12.06 1.77
N MET A 126 -0.48 -10.93 2.43
CA MET A 126 0.30 -10.46 3.58
C MET A 126 -0.57 -10.29 4.81
N PRO A 127 -0.10 -10.71 6.00
CA PRO A 127 -0.83 -10.47 7.25
C PRO A 127 -1.15 -8.98 7.45
N GLY A 128 -2.39 -8.67 7.77
CA GLY A 128 -2.89 -7.31 7.94
C GLY A 128 -3.21 -6.53 6.66
N TYR A 129 -2.82 -7.06 5.49
CA TYR A 129 -3.04 -6.42 4.20
C TYR A 129 -3.83 -7.28 3.20
N ASN A 130 -4.06 -8.54 3.54
CA ASN A 130 -4.73 -9.50 2.68
C ASN A 130 -4.08 -9.57 1.29
N LYS A 131 -4.85 -9.59 0.21
CA LYS A 131 -4.30 -9.67 -1.16
C LYS A 131 -3.74 -8.32 -1.60
N CYS A 132 -2.52 -8.36 -2.11
CA CYS A 132 -1.80 -7.21 -2.65
C CYS A 132 -1.39 -7.49 -4.08
N VAL A 133 -1.62 -6.53 -4.99
CA VAL A 133 -1.25 -6.61 -6.40
C VAL A 133 -0.15 -5.62 -6.70
N LEU A 134 0.93 -6.10 -7.31
CA LEU A 134 2.05 -5.28 -7.77
C LEU A 134 1.98 -5.14 -9.29
N VAL A 135 1.93 -3.91 -9.77
CA VAL A 135 1.95 -3.55 -11.20
C VAL A 135 3.25 -2.83 -11.53
N GLN A 136 3.93 -3.25 -12.58
CA GLN A 136 5.16 -2.64 -13.06
C GLN A 136 4.91 -1.68 -14.23
N HIS A 137 5.53 -0.50 -14.15
CA HIS A 137 5.51 0.57 -15.15
C HIS A 137 6.95 0.99 -15.48
N GLY A 138 7.72 0.12 -16.15
CA GLY A 138 9.15 0.34 -16.29
C GLY A 138 9.90 0.11 -14.97
N ASN A 139 10.63 1.12 -14.49
CA ASN A 139 11.27 1.10 -13.17
C ASN A 139 10.36 1.61 -12.04
N TYR A 140 9.12 1.97 -12.35
CA TYR A 140 8.12 2.36 -11.38
C TYR A 140 7.16 1.21 -11.08
N PHE A 141 6.65 1.18 -9.85
CA PHE A 141 5.73 0.15 -9.40
C PHE A 141 4.58 0.79 -8.64
N SER A 142 3.37 0.33 -8.90
CA SER A 142 2.20 0.66 -8.10
C SER A 142 1.72 -0.57 -7.35
N PHE A 143 1.30 -0.39 -6.12
CA PHE A 143 0.99 -1.48 -5.21
C PHE A 143 -0.36 -1.25 -4.53
N TYR A 144 -1.25 -2.23 -4.66
CA TYR A 144 -2.64 -2.16 -4.24
C TYR A 144 -2.91 -3.25 -3.21
N CYS A 145 -3.08 -2.89 -1.95
CA CYS A 145 -3.29 -3.81 -0.83
C CYS A 145 -4.68 -3.71 -0.22
N LYS A 146 -5.01 -4.65 0.67
CA LYS A 146 -6.27 -4.78 1.39
C LYS A 146 -7.44 -5.11 0.47
N ARG A 147 -7.22 -6.06 -0.42
CA ARG A 147 -8.17 -6.45 -1.44
C ARG A 147 -8.82 -7.79 -1.13
N GLY A 148 -10.12 -7.86 -1.34
CA GLY A 148 -10.90 -9.10 -1.18
C GLY A 148 -10.88 -9.96 -2.43
N SER A 149 -11.05 -9.35 -3.59
CA SER A 149 -10.98 -10.03 -4.88
C SER A 149 -9.90 -9.42 -5.77
N THR A 150 -9.39 -10.24 -6.68
CA THR A 150 -8.49 -9.81 -7.74
C THR A 150 -9.13 -10.13 -9.09
N ALA A 151 -9.20 -9.13 -9.97
CA ALA A 151 -9.69 -9.28 -11.34
C ALA A 151 -8.56 -9.55 -12.33
N VAL A 152 -7.33 -9.66 -11.84
CA VAL A 152 -6.11 -9.82 -12.64
C VAL A 152 -5.23 -10.92 -12.06
N LYS A 153 -4.30 -11.40 -12.85
CA LYS A 153 -3.30 -12.40 -12.48
C LYS A 153 -1.91 -11.96 -12.93
N PRO A 154 -0.82 -12.52 -12.36
CA PRO A 154 0.54 -12.23 -12.80
C PRO A 154 0.70 -12.43 -14.31
N GLY A 155 1.37 -11.48 -14.96
CA GLY A 155 1.57 -11.45 -16.41
C GLY A 155 0.51 -10.66 -17.19
N ASP A 156 -0.64 -10.34 -16.59
CA ASP A 156 -1.67 -9.56 -17.26
C ASP A 156 -1.18 -8.13 -17.54
N LYS A 157 -1.49 -7.63 -18.74
CA LYS A 157 -1.38 -6.21 -19.05
C LYS A 157 -2.61 -5.48 -18.57
N VAL A 158 -2.43 -4.36 -17.90
CA VAL A 158 -3.51 -3.50 -17.42
C VAL A 158 -3.42 -2.13 -18.06
N LYS A 159 -4.59 -1.51 -18.24
CA LYS A 159 -4.72 -0.15 -18.74
C LYS A 159 -5.07 0.81 -17.60
N THR A 160 -4.72 2.07 -17.76
CA THR A 160 -5.13 3.14 -16.86
C THR A 160 -6.65 3.12 -16.64
N GLY A 161 -7.08 3.09 -15.38
CA GLY A 161 -8.49 3.04 -15.01
C GLY A 161 -9.13 1.65 -15.04
N GLN A 162 -8.40 0.62 -15.46
CA GLN A 162 -8.90 -0.77 -15.44
C GLN A 162 -9.08 -1.26 -14.01
N ILE A 163 -10.21 -1.91 -13.73
CA ILE A 163 -10.47 -2.52 -12.42
C ILE A 163 -9.53 -3.70 -12.21
N VAL A 164 -8.77 -3.64 -11.14
CA VAL A 164 -7.84 -4.70 -10.73
C VAL A 164 -8.35 -5.53 -9.56
N GLY A 165 -9.50 -5.18 -9.01
CA GLY A 165 -10.25 -5.91 -7.99
C GLY A 165 -11.10 -5.00 -7.10
N THR A 166 -11.51 -5.53 -5.96
CA THR A 166 -12.35 -4.82 -4.97
C THR A 166 -11.65 -4.77 -3.62
N VAL A 167 -11.97 -3.75 -2.83
CA VAL A 167 -11.47 -3.63 -1.45
C VAL A 167 -12.10 -4.69 -0.55
N ASP A 168 -11.35 -5.15 0.45
CA ASP A 168 -11.83 -6.06 1.49
C ASP A 168 -12.12 -5.31 2.81
N THR A 169 -12.91 -5.94 3.67
CA THR A 169 -13.11 -5.48 5.04
C THR A 169 -12.06 -6.15 5.93
N ILE A 170 -11.16 -5.35 6.49
CA ILE A 170 -10.14 -5.80 7.42
C ILE A 170 -10.29 -4.99 8.71
N ASP A 171 -10.39 -5.68 9.86
CA ASP A 171 -10.61 -5.06 11.18
C ASP A 171 -11.80 -4.09 11.20
N GLY A 172 -12.88 -4.44 10.51
CA GLY A 172 -14.09 -3.62 10.40
C GLY A 172 -13.97 -2.40 9.51
N MET A 173 -12.87 -2.23 8.80
CA MET A 173 -12.60 -1.09 7.92
C MET A 173 -12.47 -1.52 6.46
N ASN A 174 -13.02 -0.70 5.57
CA ASN A 174 -12.84 -0.84 4.12
C ASN A 174 -11.88 0.24 3.66
N GLN A 175 -10.63 -0.13 3.46
CA GLN A 175 -9.56 0.79 3.05
C GLN A 175 -8.71 0.16 1.98
N LEU A 176 -8.29 0.97 1.00
CA LEU A 176 -7.21 0.63 0.09
C LEU A 176 -5.90 1.17 0.68
N HIS A 177 -4.88 0.31 0.77
CA HIS A 177 -3.51 0.75 1.00
C HIS A 177 -2.78 0.77 -0.34
N PHE A 178 -2.35 1.95 -0.75
CA PHE A 178 -1.76 2.21 -2.07
C PHE A 178 -0.35 2.77 -1.93
N GLN A 179 0.59 2.20 -2.70
CA GLN A 179 1.99 2.66 -2.72
C GLN A 179 2.47 2.87 -4.15
N ILE A 180 3.38 3.81 -4.32
CA ILE A 180 4.17 4.02 -5.55
C ILE A 180 5.64 3.91 -5.19
N TRP A 181 6.39 3.13 -5.97
CA TRP A 181 7.83 2.94 -5.81
C TRP A 181 8.57 3.31 -7.10
N LYS A 182 9.70 4.00 -6.94
CA LYS A 182 10.69 4.19 -7.99
C LYS A 182 11.88 3.28 -7.70
N GLY A 183 12.03 2.18 -8.45
CA GLY A 183 12.97 1.14 -8.04
C GLY A 183 12.63 0.67 -6.63
N THR A 184 13.60 0.64 -5.73
CA THR A 184 13.44 0.23 -4.32
C THR A 184 13.16 1.39 -3.37
N THR A 185 12.81 2.57 -3.88
CA THR A 185 12.52 3.77 -3.07
C THR A 185 11.03 4.10 -3.11
N PRO A 186 10.30 4.03 -1.98
CA PRO A 186 8.92 4.44 -1.92
C PRO A 186 8.76 5.94 -2.16
N GLN A 187 7.70 6.31 -2.87
CA GLN A 187 7.36 7.68 -3.22
C GLN A 187 6.08 8.10 -2.50
N ASN A 188 5.91 9.40 -2.21
CA ASN A 188 4.65 9.90 -1.71
C ASN A 188 3.58 9.87 -2.82
N PRO A 189 2.54 9.01 -2.73
CA PRO A 189 1.54 8.89 -3.79
C PRO A 189 0.78 10.18 -4.07
N GLU A 190 0.55 11.02 -3.07
CA GLU A 190 -0.19 12.29 -3.24
C GLU A 190 0.52 13.29 -4.14
N LEU A 191 1.83 13.14 -4.36
CA LEU A 191 2.58 13.93 -5.33
C LEU A 191 2.42 13.45 -6.77
N TRP A 192 1.90 12.24 -6.96
CA TRP A 192 1.71 11.59 -8.25
C TRP A 192 0.26 11.62 -8.73
N LEU A 193 -0.68 11.61 -7.81
CA LEU A 193 -2.12 11.50 -8.05
C LEU A 193 -2.80 12.88 -8.18
N ARG A 194 -3.87 12.92 -8.98
CA ARG A 194 -4.68 14.13 -9.17
C ARG A 194 -6.17 13.78 -9.36
#